data_7730039e0e858e45ab6c341a54e5459a
#
_entry.id   7730039e0e858e45ab6c341a54e5459a
#
_cell.length_a   1.000
_cell.length_b   1.000
_cell.length_c   1.000
_cell.angle_alpha   90.00
_cell.angle_beta   90.00
_cell.angle_gamma   90.00
#
_symmetry.space_group_name_H-M   'P 1'
#
loop_
_entity.id
_entity.type
_entity.pdbx_description
1 polymer ?
#
loop_
_entity_poly.entity_id
_entity_poly.type
_entity_poly.pdbx_seq_one_letter_code
_entity_poly.pdbx_strand_id
1 'polypeptide(L)'
;MVHFKEKARYDYDDLLEIIRVLRSPEGCPWDQVQTHQSIRRGLLEEAYEAAEGIDRDDADLLREELGDVLMQVVFHADIERQRGRFTMEDVVDGVVKKLIFRHPHVFGGAEPEKDAESVLVSWDAIKRREKHQRTTTQAMDSVARSLPALWRAEKLQKKAADDGFDWPDIQGALSKLDEEVGELHQAVQDGANVAEELGDVLFAAVKAARFAGVDPEDALNAACEKFIPVSYTHLTLPTIR
;
A
#
# COMPACT_ATOMS: atom_id res chain seq x y z
N MET A 1 -38.82 10.00 2.42
CA MET A 1 -37.73 10.97 2.67
C MET A 1 -37.11 10.59 3.99
N VAL A 2 -35.86 10.21 3.99
CA VAL A 2 -35.15 9.78 5.21
C VAL A 2 -34.82 11.03 6.02
N HIS A 3 -35.12 10.99 7.33
CA HIS A 3 -34.81 12.09 8.24
C HIS A 3 -33.44 11.82 8.88
N PHE A 4 -32.43 12.57 8.48
CA PHE A 4 -31.15 12.67 9.19
C PHE A 4 -31.13 13.98 9.96
N LYS A 5 -30.70 13.93 11.22
CA LYS A 5 -30.70 15.12 12.08
C LYS A 5 -29.46 15.98 11.75
N GLU A 6 -29.69 17.16 11.20
CA GLU A 6 -28.61 18.13 11.01
C GLU A 6 -28.00 18.57 12.34
N LYS A 7 -26.68 18.59 12.38
CA LYS A 7 -25.85 19.00 13.54
C LYS A 7 -24.85 20.06 13.11
N ALA A 8 -24.43 20.92 14.03
CA ALA A 8 -23.36 21.89 13.79
C ALA A 8 -21.99 21.21 13.58
N ARG A 9 -21.81 19.99 14.11
CA ARG A 9 -20.64 19.15 13.96
C ARG A 9 -21.06 17.69 14.02
N TYR A 10 -20.59 16.92 13.06
CA TYR A 10 -20.79 15.47 12.98
C TYR A 10 -19.63 14.72 13.59
N ASP A 11 -19.89 13.48 14.01
CA ASP A 11 -18.93 12.57 14.60
C ASP A 11 -18.88 11.23 13.82
N TYR A 12 -18.10 10.29 14.34
CA TYR A 12 -17.94 8.99 13.71
C TYR A 12 -19.23 8.18 13.63
N ASP A 13 -20.08 8.25 14.66
CA ASP A 13 -21.36 7.53 14.67
C ASP A 13 -22.32 8.10 13.61
N ASP A 14 -22.29 9.41 13.38
CA ASP A 14 -23.03 10.05 12.30
C ASP A 14 -22.58 9.56 10.91
N LEU A 15 -21.28 9.35 10.72
CA LEU A 15 -20.77 8.78 9.46
C LEU A 15 -21.29 7.35 9.25
N LEU A 16 -21.28 6.52 10.30
CA LEU A 16 -21.85 5.17 10.23
C LEU A 16 -23.33 5.21 9.86
N GLU A 17 -24.09 6.11 10.48
CA GLU A 17 -25.52 6.26 10.24
C GLU A 17 -25.80 6.77 8.81
N ILE A 18 -25.07 7.76 8.32
CA ILE A 18 -25.22 8.31 6.97
C ILE A 18 -24.99 7.21 5.92
N ILE A 19 -23.95 6.41 6.04
CA ILE A 19 -23.69 5.31 5.09
C ILE A 19 -24.81 4.27 5.14
N ARG A 20 -25.30 3.91 6.32
CA ARG A 20 -26.46 3.01 6.48
C ARG A 20 -27.71 3.56 5.79
N VAL A 21 -27.97 4.86 5.97
CA VAL A 21 -29.09 5.55 5.34
C VAL A 21 -28.96 5.57 3.81
N LEU A 22 -27.82 5.95 3.27
CA LEU A 22 -27.56 5.97 1.82
C LEU A 22 -27.75 4.60 1.19
N ARG A 23 -27.39 3.53 1.89
CA ARG A 23 -27.49 2.15 1.42
C ARG A 23 -28.81 1.45 1.79
N SER A 24 -29.72 2.14 2.50
CA SER A 24 -31.04 1.60 2.82
C SER A 24 -31.97 1.57 1.59
N PRO A 25 -33.08 0.80 1.61
CA PRO A 25 -34.05 0.77 0.50
C PRO A 25 -34.62 2.14 0.11
N GLU A 26 -34.70 3.09 1.04
CA GLU A 26 -35.15 4.45 0.85
C GLU A 26 -34.02 5.45 0.57
N GLY A 27 -32.78 4.95 0.52
CA GLY A 27 -31.57 5.76 0.36
C GLY A 27 -31.22 6.03 -1.11
N CYS A 28 -29.96 6.18 -1.40
CA CYS A 28 -29.46 6.51 -2.73
C CYS A 28 -29.40 5.26 -3.64
N PRO A 29 -30.06 5.24 -4.80
CA PRO A 29 -30.03 4.08 -5.70
C PRO A 29 -28.63 3.71 -6.19
N TRP A 30 -27.72 4.68 -6.27
CA TRP A 30 -26.33 4.42 -6.65
C TRP A 30 -25.57 3.70 -5.54
N ASP A 31 -25.71 4.14 -4.29
CA ASP A 31 -25.02 3.54 -3.13
C ASP A 31 -25.54 2.12 -2.82
N GLN A 32 -26.81 1.87 -3.06
CA GLN A 32 -27.44 0.57 -2.82
C GLN A 32 -26.84 -0.56 -3.65
N VAL A 33 -26.46 -0.26 -4.91
CA VAL A 33 -25.97 -1.28 -5.85
C VAL A 33 -24.45 -1.48 -5.78
N GLN A 34 -23.73 -0.68 -4.99
CA GLN A 34 -22.29 -0.79 -4.91
C GLN A 34 -21.86 -2.12 -4.28
N THR A 35 -20.78 -2.64 -4.81
CA THR A 35 -20.09 -3.85 -4.34
C THR A 35 -18.65 -3.51 -3.98
N HIS A 36 -17.95 -4.44 -3.28
CA HIS A 36 -16.51 -4.28 -3.03
C HIS A 36 -15.71 -4.03 -4.30
N GLN A 37 -16.08 -4.68 -5.39
CA GLN A 37 -15.38 -4.57 -6.67
C GLN A 37 -15.60 -3.19 -7.32
N SER A 38 -16.84 -2.67 -7.27
CA SER A 38 -17.18 -1.40 -7.91
C SER A 38 -16.51 -0.19 -7.23
N ILE A 39 -16.35 -0.24 -5.89
CA ILE A 39 -15.73 0.86 -5.11
C ILE A 39 -14.26 0.60 -4.75
N ARG A 40 -13.69 -0.59 -5.11
CA ARG A 40 -12.29 -0.93 -4.83
C ARG A 40 -11.31 0.11 -5.38
N ARG A 41 -11.59 0.64 -6.56
CA ARG A 41 -10.74 1.63 -7.19
C ARG A 41 -10.73 2.93 -6.38
N GLY A 42 -11.90 3.44 -5.95
CA GLY A 42 -12.00 4.62 -5.11
C GLY A 42 -11.15 4.48 -3.82
N LEU A 43 -11.25 3.36 -3.10
CA LEU A 43 -10.41 3.13 -1.92
C LEU A 43 -8.91 3.31 -2.19
N LEU A 44 -8.43 2.93 -3.38
CA LEU A 44 -7.02 3.09 -3.74
C LEU A 44 -6.71 4.53 -4.15
N GLU A 45 -7.62 5.19 -4.88
CA GLU A 45 -7.49 6.60 -5.29
C GLU A 45 -7.40 7.50 -4.06
N GLU A 46 -8.36 7.44 -3.13
CA GLU A 46 -8.33 8.22 -1.89
C GLU A 46 -7.08 7.96 -1.05
N ALA A 47 -6.59 6.71 -1.02
CA ALA A 47 -5.35 6.40 -0.30
C ALA A 47 -4.11 7.03 -0.95
N TYR A 48 -4.06 7.15 -2.29
CA TYR A 48 -2.98 7.85 -2.99
C TYR A 48 -3.11 9.37 -2.85
N GLU A 49 -4.32 9.93 -2.88
CA GLU A 49 -4.58 11.34 -2.66
C GLU A 49 -4.22 11.77 -1.23
N ALA A 50 -4.49 10.91 -0.24
CA ALA A 50 -4.00 11.11 1.12
C ALA A 50 -2.45 11.09 1.19
N ALA A 51 -1.78 10.20 0.43
CA ALA A 51 -0.32 10.20 0.34
C ALA A 51 0.22 11.48 -0.32
N GLU A 52 -0.45 11.99 -1.36
CA GLU A 52 -0.09 13.28 -1.97
C GLU A 52 -0.21 14.45 -0.98
N GLY A 53 -1.25 14.45 -0.13
CA GLY A 53 -1.38 15.43 0.96
C GLY A 53 -0.22 15.38 1.95
N ILE A 54 0.30 14.18 2.26
CA ILE A 54 1.50 13.98 3.09
C ILE A 54 2.74 14.52 2.39
N ASP A 55 2.95 14.17 1.12
CA ASP A 55 4.14 14.55 0.35
C ASP A 55 4.25 16.06 0.14
N ARG A 56 3.10 16.74 0.04
CA ARG A 56 3.01 18.19 -0.10
C ARG A 56 3.02 18.97 1.22
N ASP A 57 3.00 18.28 2.36
CA ASP A 57 2.77 18.89 3.69
C ASP A 57 1.50 19.75 3.73
N ASP A 58 0.45 19.31 3.00
CA ASP A 58 -0.85 19.98 2.89
C ASP A 58 -1.85 19.36 3.87
N ALA A 59 -1.99 20.00 5.04
CA ALA A 59 -2.85 19.52 6.11
C ALA A 59 -4.36 19.58 5.75
N ASP A 60 -4.78 20.49 4.87
CA ASP A 60 -6.18 20.60 4.47
C ASP A 60 -6.54 19.48 3.49
N LEU A 61 -5.70 19.24 2.48
CA LEU A 61 -5.83 18.11 1.57
C LEU A 61 -5.79 16.79 2.35
N LEU A 62 -4.78 16.60 3.19
CA LEU A 62 -4.66 15.36 3.99
C LEU A 62 -5.90 15.10 4.86
N ARG A 63 -6.48 16.15 5.45
CA ARG A 63 -7.70 16.02 6.25
C ARG A 63 -8.90 15.59 5.42
N GLU A 64 -9.06 16.14 4.21
CA GLU A 64 -10.11 15.80 3.26
C GLU A 64 -9.98 14.32 2.86
N GLU A 65 -8.83 13.93 2.36
CA GLU A 65 -8.59 12.58 1.84
C GLU A 65 -8.62 11.48 2.92
N LEU A 66 -8.18 11.78 4.14
CA LEU A 66 -8.38 10.86 5.28
C LEU A 66 -9.86 10.67 5.61
N GLY A 67 -10.70 11.67 5.37
CA GLY A 67 -12.16 11.55 5.49
C GLY A 67 -12.72 10.59 4.44
N ASP A 68 -12.27 10.70 3.20
CA ASP A 68 -12.70 9.85 2.10
C ASP A 68 -12.20 8.42 2.23
N VAL A 69 -10.95 8.20 2.65
CA VAL A 69 -10.46 6.87 3.04
C VAL A 69 -11.32 6.26 4.17
N LEU A 70 -11.65 7.04 5.20
CA LEU A 70 -12.51 6.57 6.29
C LEU A 70 -13.91 6.23 5.78
N MET A 71 -14.49 7.03 4.91
CA MET A 71 -15.77 6.76 4.24
C MET A 71 -15.72 5.43 3.49
N GLN A 72 -14.68 5.17 2.70
CA GLN A 72 -14.51 3.90 1.99
C GLN A 72 -14.44 2.71 2.94
N VAL A 73 -13.72 2.83 4.07
CA VAL A 73 -13.66 1.76 5.09
C VAL A 73 -15.05 1.47 5.66
N VAL A 74 -15.80 2.50 6.05
CA VAL A 74 -17.16 2.37 6.58
C VAL A 74 -18.11 1.78 5.53
N PHE A 75 -17.98 2.20 4.28
CA PHE A 75 -18.81 1.69 3.19
C PHE A 75 -18.58 0.19 2.95
N HIS A 76 -17.34 -0.24 2.92
CA HIS A 76 -16.98 -1.66 2.81
C HIS A 76 -17.49 -2.47 4.00
N ALA A 77 -17.41 -1.94 5.21
CA ALA A 77 -17.94 -2.59 6.42
C ALA A 77 -19.47 -2.70 6.37
N ASP A 78 -20.17 -1.68 5.86
CA ASP A 78 -21.64 -1.75 5.72
C ASP A 78 -22.09 -2.79 4.68
N ILE A 79 -21.36 -2.96 3.57
CA ILE A 79 -21.61 -4.06 2.60
C ILE A 79 -21.57 -5.41 3.32
N GLU A 80 -20.60 -5.64 4.18
CA GLU A 80 -20.44 -6.89 4.92
C GLU A 80 -21.47 -7.05 6.04
N ARG A 81 -21.83 -5.98 6.71
CA ARG A 81 -22.93 -5.95 7.68
C ARG A 81 -24.25 -6.39 7.03
N GLN A 82 -24.57 -5.89 5.84
CA GLN A 82 -25.77 -6.28 5.09
C GLN A 82 -25.75 -7.76 4.69
N ARG A 83 -24.54 -8.34 4.50
CA ARG A 83 -24.34 -9.77 4.22
C ARG A 83 -24.30 -10.63 5.48
N GLY A 84 -24.34 -10.04 6.67
CA GLY A 84 -24.28 -10.74 7.95
C GLY A 84 -22.92 -11.38 8.23
N ARG A 85 -21.81 -10.85 7.67
CA ARG A 85 -20.48 -11.44 7.83
C ARG A 85 -19.65 -10.77 8.91
N PHE A 86 -19.59 -9.44 8.92
CA PHE A 86 -18.96 -8.64 9.98
C PHE A 86 -19.48 -7.21 9.96
N THR A 87 -19.19 -6.46 11.02
CA THR A 87 -19.58 -5.06 11.20
C THR A 87 -18.37 -4.15 11.33
N MET A 88 -18.59 -2.85 11.42
CA MET A 88 -17.50 -1.89 11.68
C MET A 88 -16.90 -2.08 13.07
N GLU A 89 -17.72 -2.47 14.04
CA GLU A 89 -17.27 -2.80 15.40
C GLU A 89 -16.27 -3.97 15.38
N ASP A 90 -16.51 -4.99 14.54
CA ASP A 90 -15.58 -6.12 14.36
C ASP A 90 -14.25 -5.67 13.73
N VAL A 91 -14.30 -4.73 12.78
CA VAL A 91 -13.11 -4.14 12.15
C VAL A 91 -12.27 -3.40 13.20
N VAL A 92 -12.92 -2.57 14.02
CA VAL A 92 -12.26 -1.81 15.09
C VAL A 92 -11.70 -2.76 16.16
N ASP A 93 -12.49 -3.72 16.64
CA ASP A 93 -12.05 -4.72 17.63
C ASP A 93 -10.80 -5.48 17.13
N GLY A 94 -10.85 -5.94 15.88
CA GLY A 94 -9.74 -6.65 15.27
C GLY A 94 -8.44 -5.84 15.19
N VAL A 95 -8.51 -4.56 14.80
CA VAL A 95 -7.32 -3.71 14.74
C VAL A 95 -6.81 -3.35 16.13
N VAL A 96 -7.69 -3.07 17.10
CA VAL A 96 -7.31 -2.76 18.49
C VAL A 96 -6.61 -3.96 19.14
N LYS A 97 -7.19 -5.16 19.05
CA LYS A 97 -6.56 -6.39 19.56
C LYS A 97 -5.19 -6.62 18.94
N LYS A 98 -5.06 -6.41 17.64
CA LYS A 98 -3.79 -6.52 16.92
C LYS A 98 -2.77 -5.50 17.42
N LEU A 99 -3.16 -4.26 17.66
CA LEU A 99 -2.27 -3.22 18.19
C LEU A 99 -1.80 -3.56 19.62
N ILE A 100 -2.71 -3.96 20.49
CA ILE A 100 -2.38 -4.39 21.86
C ILE A 100 -1.41 -5.57 21.84
N PHE A 101 -1.70 -6.60 21.04
CA PHE A 101 -0.87 -7.79 20.92
C PHE A 101 0.54 -7.48 20.40
N ARG A 102 0.66 -6.54 19.45
CA ARG A 102 1.95 -6.18 18.83
C ARG A 102 2.78 -5.18 19.62
N HIS A 103 2.24 -4.62 20.70
CA HIS A 103 2.95 -3.68 21.57
C HIS A 103 3.02 -4.20 23.02
N PRO A 104 3.63 -5.37 23.26
CA PRO A 104 3.71 -5.94 24.61
C PRO A 104 4.55 -5.08 25.55
N HIS A 105 5.48 -4.29 25.02
CA HIS A 105 6.26 -3.29 25.76
C HIS A 105 5.41 -2.09 26.27
N VAL A 106 4.23 -1.86 25.67
CA VAL A 106 3.29 -0.80 26.11
C VAL A 106 2.14 -1.38 26.91
N PHE A 107 1.54 -2.49 26.47
CA PHE A 107 0.30 -3.04 27.01
C PHE A 107 0.47 -4.37 27.74
N GLY A 108 1.60 -5.06 27.59
CA GLY A 108 1.78 -6.46 28.04
C GLY A 108 2.78 -6.68 29.16
N GLY A 109 3.36 -5.65 29.78
CA GLY A 109 4.34 -5.78 30.87
C GLY A 109 5.69 -6.38 30.42
N ALA A 110 6.01 -6.42 29.14
CA ALA A 110 7.34 -6.70 28.65
C ALA A 110 8.30 -5.54 28.99
N GLU A 111 9.62 -5.82 29.01
CA GLU A 111 10.62 -4.77 29.18
C GLU A 111 10.46 -3.69 28.09
N PRO A 112 10.60 -2.39 28.48
CA PRO A 112 10.55 -1.31 27.49
C PRO A 112 11.61 -1.46 26.41
N GLU A 113 11.22 -1.35 25.14
CA GLU A 113 12.18 -1.31 24.03
C GLU A 113 13.01 -0.02 24.10
N LYS A 114 14.28 -0.13 23.72
CA LYS A 114 15.26 0.97 23.90
C LYS A 114 15.13 2.05 22.82
N ASP A 115 14.73 1.66 21.63
CA ASP A 115 14.66 2.52 20.43
C ASP A 115 13.68 1.95 19.39
N ALA A 116 13.42 2.73 18.34
CA ALA A 116 12.51 2.36 17.27
C ALA A 116 13.00 1.15 16.46
N GLU A 117 14.30 0.93 16.36
CA GLU A 117 14.85 -0.19 15.59
C GLU A 117 14.58 -1.53 16.31
N SER A 118 14.80 -1.59 17.63
CA SER A 118 14.45 -2.78 18.43
C SER A 118 12.97 -3.10 18.38
N VAL A 119 12.09 -2.07 18.36
CA VAL A 119 10.64 -2.26 18.17
C VAL A 119 10.33 -2.90 16.81
N LEU A 120 10.97 -2.47 15.72
CA LEU A 120 10.74 -3.02 14.38
C LEU A 120 11.14 -4.50 14.30
N VAL A 121 12.28 -4.89 14.89
CA VAL A 121 12.73 -6.29 14.94
C VAL A 121 11.74 -7.16 15.71
N SER A 122 11.33 -6.70 16.88
CA SER A 122 10.32 -7.37 17.70
C SER A 122 8.99 -7.52 16.97
N TRP A 123 8.58 -6.51 16.22
CA TRP A 123 7.32 -6.48 15.46
C TRP A 123 7.27 -7.53 14.36
N ASP A 124 8.35 -7.74 13.60
CA ASP A 124 8.37 -8.75 12.55
C ASP A 124 8.29 -10.17 13.13
N ALA A 125 8.98 -10.42 14.25
CA ALA A 125 8.85 -11.68 14.98
C ALA A 125 7.42 -11.92 15.50
N ILE A 126 6.80 -10.88 16.06
CA ILE A 126 5.41 -10.94 16.57
C ILE A 126 4.42 -11.17 15.43
N LYS A 127 4.59 -10.49 14.28
CA LYS A 127 3.74 -10.68 13.09
C LYS A 127 3.85 -12.11 12.54
N ARG A 128 5.05 -12.71 12.50
CA ARG A 128 5.24 -14.10 12.07
C ARG A 128 4.50 -15.07 13.00
N ARG A 129 4.56 -14.84 14.32
CA ARG A 129 3.83 -15.64 15.33
C ARG A 129 2.31 -15.50 15.19
N GLU A 130 1.79 -14.29 15.07
CA GLU A 130 0.37 -14.00 14.88
C GLU A 130 -0.20 -14.70 13.63
N LYS A 131 0.54 -14.67 12.53
CA LYS A 131 0.13 -15.28 11.25
C LYS A 131 0.45 -16.76 11.15
N HIS A 132 0.99 -17.38 12.20
CA HIS A 132 1.45 -18.79 12.21
C HIS A 132 2.38 -19.13 11.04
N GLN A 133 3.15 -18.15 10.56
CA GLN A 133 4.08 -18.35 9.44
C GLN A 133 5.34 -19.07 9.95
N ARG A 134 5.50 -20.32 9.50
CA ARG A 134 6.61 -21.21 9.92
C ARG A 134 7.71 -21.29 8.87
N THR A 135 7.44 -20.86 7.63
CA THR A 135 8.41 -20.94 6.53
C THR A 135 8.46 -19.61 5.76
N THR A 136 9.59 -19.34 5.11
CA THR A 136 9.79 -18.20 4.21
C THR A 136 8.75 -18.18 3.09
N THR A 137 8.46 -19.34 2.50
CA THR A 137 7.43 -19.47 1.46
C THR A 137 6.07 -18.96 1.94
N GLN A 138 5.65 -19.34 3.16
CA GLN A 138 4.40 -18.83 3.75
C GLN A 138 4.44 -17.31 3.99
N ALA A 139 5.60 -16.78 4.39
CA ALA A 139 5.78 -15.35 4.55
C ALA A 139 5.71 -14.61 3.21
N MET A 140 6.32 -15.13 2.15
CA MET A 140 6.26 -14.61 0.80
C MET A 140 4.84 -14.69 0.21
N ASP A 141 4.15 -15.83 0.37
CA ASP A 141 2.77 -16.01 -0.10
C ASP A 141 1.78 -15.04 0.58
N SER A 142 2.10 -14.56 1.77
CA SER A 142 1.30 -13.57 2.49
C SER A 142 1.41 -12.14 1.95
N VAL A 143 2.34 -11.88 1.03
CA VAL A 143 2.48 -10.56 0.39
C VAL A 143 1.33 -10.35 -0.58
N ALA A 144 0.57 -9.27 -0.36
CA ALA A 144 -0.60 -8.98 -1.18
C ALA A 144 -0.22 -8.81 -2.66
N ARG A 145 -0.89 -9.58 -3.53
CA ARG A 145 -0.66 -9.55 -4.98
C ARG A 145 -1.14 -8.27 -5.66
N SER A 146 -1.98 -7.51 -4.97
CA SER A 146 -2.56 -6.25 -5.44
C SER A 146 -1.72 -5.01 -5.11
N LEU A 147 -0.58 -5.17 -4.45
CA LEU A 147 0.36 -4.06 -4.23
C LEU A 147 0.95 -3.56 -5.56
N PRO A 148 1.34 -2.27 -5.65
CA PRO A 148 2.23 -1.79 -6.69
C PRO A 148 3.42 -2.74 -6.88
N ALA A 149 3.84 -2.96 -8.12
CA ALA A 149 4.76 -4.04 -8.44
C ALA A 149 6.14 -3.87 -7.75
N LEU A 150 6.64 -2.62 -7.68
CA LEU A 150 7.93 -2.35 -7.04
C LEU A 150 7.86 -2.57 -5.52
N TRP A 151 6.83 -2.11 -4.84
CA TRP A 151 6.62 -2.40 -3.42
C TRP A 151 6.42 -3.90 -3.16
N ARG A 152 5.73 -4.60 -4.06
CA ARG A 152 5.57 -6.05 -3.94
C ARG A 152 6.91 -6.76 -4.06
N ALA A 153 7.73 -6.38 -5.04
CA ALA A 153 9.08 -6.92 -5.24
C ALA A 153 9.97 -6.67 -4.01
N GLU A 154 9.99 -5.43 -3.48
CA GLU A 154 10.72 -5.08 -2.27
C GLU A 154 10.31 -5.94 -1.08
N LYS A 155 8.99 -6.09 -0.83
CA LYS A 155 8.48 -6.92 0.28
C LYS A 155 8.83 -8.39 0.14
N LEU A 156 8.80 -8.94 -1.08
CA LEU A 156 9.23 -10.32 -1.32
C LEU A 156 10.72 -10.50 -1.04
N GLN A 157 11.55 -9.58 -1.54
CA GLN A 157 13.00 -9.60 -1.32
C GLN A 157 13.35 -9.43 0.16
N LYS A 158 12.65 -8.55 0.90
CA LYS A 158 12.83 -8.38 2.34
C LYS A 158 12.52 -9.67 3.09
N LYS A 159 11.43 -10.38 2.72
CA LYS A 159 11.09 -11.67 3.33
C LYS A 159 12.13 -12.77 3.04
N ALA A 160 12.74 -12.76 1.86
CA ALA A 160 13.84 -13.66 1.52
C ALA A 160 15.10 -13.33 2.34
N ALA A 161 15.43 -12.04 2.45
CA ALA A 161 16.56 -11.55 3.23
C ALA A 161 16.48 -11.92 4.71
N ASP A 162 15.29 -11.80 5.32
CA ASP A 162 15.04 -12.18 6.72
C ASP A 162 15.46 -13.64 7.04
N ASP A 163 15.47 -14.52 6.05
CA ASP A 163 15.87 -15.92 6.17
C ASP A 163 17.25 -16.21 5.55
N GLY A 164 18.05 -15.16 5.33
CA GLY A 164 19.45 -15.27 4.87
C GLY A 164 19.61 -15.43 3.36
N PHE A 165 18.53 -15.31 2.57
CA PHE A 165 18.61 -15.33 1.11
C PHE A 165 18.75 -13.91 0.58
N ASP A 166 19.96 -13.35 0.72
CA ASP A 166 20.30 -12.01 0.25
C ASP A 166 21.77 -11.89 -0.15
N TRP A 167 22.12 -10.82 -0.85
CA TRP A 167 23.49 -10.44 -1.12
C TRP A 167 24.14 -9.87 0.16
N PRO A 168 25.47 -10.00 0.31
CA PRO A 168 26.16 -9.44 1.48
C PRO A 168 26.22 -7.91 1.47
N ASP A 169 26.14 -7.30 0.28
CA ASP A 169 26.22 -5.85 0.09
C ASP A 169 25.56 -5.41 -1.22
N ILE A 170 25.53 -4.09 -1.42
CA ILE A 170 24.97 -3.45 -2.62
C ILE A 170 25.72 -3.84 -3.90
N GLN A 171 27.01 -4.17 -3.83
CA GLN A 171 27.79 -4.49 -5.02
C GLN A 171 27.29 -5.79 -5.67
N GLY A 172 26.92 -6.77 -4.86
CA GLY A 172 26.29 -8.00 -5.34
C GLY A 172 24.94 -7.72 -6.05
N ALA A 173 24.12 -6.82 -5.48
CA ALA A 173 22.86 -6.42 -6.09
C ALA A 173 23.06 -5.66 -7.42
N LEU A 174 24.04 -4.75 -7.48
CA LEU A 174 24.38 -4.03 -8.71
C LEU A 174 24.93 -4.94 -9.80
N SER A 175 25.82 -5.88 -9.43
CA SER A 175 26.35 -6.86 -10.39
C SER A 175 25.23 -7.73 -10.99
N LYS A 176 24.23 -8.10 -10.19
CA LYS A 176 23.07 -8.83 -10.71
C LYS A 176 22.22 -7.96 -11.62
N LEU A 177 22.05 -6.67 -11.31
CA LEU A 177 21.36 -5.75 -12.20
C LEU A 177 22.06 -5.62 -13.57
N ASP A 178 23.41 -5.51 -13.57
CA ASP A 178 24.18 -5.47 -14.82
C ASP A 178 24.02 -6.77 -15.63
N GLU A 179 23.97 -7.93 -14.98
CA GLU A 179 23.71 -9.23 -15.60
C GLU A 179 22.33 -9.25 -16.27
N GLU A 180 21.25 -8.84 -15.55
CA GLU A 180 19.88 -8.80 -16.10
C GLU A 180 19.75 -7.84 -17.28
N VAL A 181 20.43 -6.69 -17.23
CA VAL A 181 20.49 -5.76 -18.37
C VAL A 181 21.18 -6.43 -19.58
N GLY A 182 22.21 -7.24 -19.36
CA GLY A 182 22.87 -8.02 -20.42
C GLY A 182 21.93 -9.07 -21.03
N GLU A 183 21.16 -9.79 -20.20
CA GLU A 183 20.18 -10.79 -20.63
C GLU A 183 19.04 -10.15 -21.41
N LEU A 184 18.54 -8.98 -20.97
CA LEU A 184 17.56 -8.20 -21.72
C LEU A 184 18.09 -7.76 -23.10
N HIS A 185 19.35 -7.33 -23.21
CA HIS A 185 19.95 -7.00 -24.51
C HIS A 185 19.98 -8.22 -25.44
N GLN A 186 20.32 -9.40 -24.93
CA GLN A 186 20.32 -10.63 -25.71
C GLN A 186 18.90 -11.01 -26.16
N ALA A 187 17.92 -10.95 -25.24
CA ALA A 187 16.52 -11.24 -25.52
C ALA A 187 15.94 -10.35 -26.63
N VAL A 188 16.30 -9.04 -26.62
CA VAL A 188 15.91 -8.10 -27.70
C VAL A 188 16.52 -8.48 -29.02
N GLN A 189 17.80 -8.92 -29.09
CA GLN A 189 18.46 -9.36 -30.31
C GLN A 189 17.84 -10.64 -30.87
N ASP A 190 17.50 -11.57 -30.01
CA ASP A 190 16.91 -12.86 -30.37
C ASP A 190 15.40 -12.78 -30.65
N GLY A 191 14.75 -11.67 -30.26
CA GLY A 191 13.31 -11.48 -30.40
C GLY A 191 12.48 -12.42 -29.51
N ALA A 192 13.05 -12.89 -28.38
CA ALA A 192 12.43 -13.84 -27.47
C ALA A 192 12.60 -13.42 -26.00
N ASN A 193 11.64 -13.76 -25.14
CA ASN A 193 11.68 -13.57 -23.67
C ASN A 193 11.83 -12.11 -23.17
N VAL A 194 11.69 -11.10 -24.02
CA VAL A 194 11.91 -9.68 -23.65
C VAL A 194 11.11 -9.23 -22.44
N ALA A 195 9.87 -9.72 -22.28
CA ALA A 195 9.02 -9.36 -21.17
C ALA A 195 9.49 -9.97 -19.82
N GLU A 196 10.06 -11.18 -19.87
CA GLU A 196 10.65 -11.87 -18.72
C GLU A 196 11.89 -11.13 -18.26
N GLU A 197 12.85 -10.92 -19.16
CA GLU A 197 14.12 -10.24 -18.84
C GLU A 197 13.90 -8.79 -18.37
N LEU A 198 12.93 -8.08 -18.96
CA LEU A 198 12.57 -6.74 -18.46
C LEU A 198 12.02 -6.81 -17.03
N GLY A 199 11.24 -7.84 -16.70
CA GLY A 199 10.76 -8.09 -15.35
C GLY A 199 11.91 -8.32 -14.37
N ASP A 200 12.94 -9.08 -14.78
CA ASP A 200 14.10 -9.41 -13.95
C ASP A 200 15.01 -8.19 -13.74
N VAL A 201 15.20 -7.34 -14.76
CA VAL A 201 15.87 -6.02 -14.62
C VAL A 201 15.15 -5.16 -13.59
N LEU A 202 13.80 -5.03 -13.66
CA LEU A 202 13.03 -4.25 -12.69
C LEU A 202 13.14 -4.83 -11.29
N PHE A 203 13.11 -6.15 -11.14
CA PHE A 203 13.24 -6.83 -9.86
C PHE A 203 14.65 -6.65 -9.27
N ALA A 204 15.71 -6.71 -10.08
CA ALA A 204 17.08 -6.44 -9.65
C ALA A 204 17.29 -4.95 -9.29
N ALA A 205 16.67 -4.02 -10.03
CA ALA A 205 16.69 -2.59 -9.69
C ALA A 205 16.06 -2.32 -8.31
N VAL A 206 14.92 -2.95 -8.00
CA VAL A 206 14.30 -2.88 -6.66
C VAL A 206 15.25 -3.41 -5.58
N LYS A 207 16.02 -4.47 -5.86
CA LYS A 207 17.03 -5.00 -4.93
C LYS A 207 18.11 -3.94 -4.63
N ALA A 208 18.63 -3.28 -5.66
CA ALA A 208 19.62 -2.23 -5.50
C ALA A 208 19.06 -1.03 -4.71
N ALA A 209 17.83 -0.62 -4.98
CA ALA A 209 17.14 0.44 -4.24
C ALA A 209 17.01 0.09 -2.75
N ARG A 210 16.64 -1.15 -2.41
CA ARG A 210 16.54 -1.64 -1.03
C ARG A 210 17.88 -1.56 -0.28
N PHE A 211 18.98 -1.97 -0.90
CA PHE A 211 20.32 -1.84 -0.32
C PHE A 211 20.77 -0.39 -0.16
N ALA A 212 20.30 0.50 -1.03
CA ALA A 212 20.56 1.93 -0.94
C ALA A 212 19.65 2.65 0.10
N GLY A 213 18.68 1.96 0.69
CA GLY A 213 17.70 2.56 1.60
C GLY A 213 16.73 3.51 0.91
N VAL A 214 16.46 3.30 -0.38
CA VAL A 214 15.58 4.13 -1.21
C VAL A 214 14.29 3.37 -1.50
N ASP A 215 13.14 4.00 -1.32
CA ASP A 215 11.87 3.45 -1.77
C ASP A 215 11.83 3.44 -3.32
N PRO A 216 11.62 2.29 -3.96
CA PRO A 216 11.69 2.19 -5.42
C PRO A 216 10.49 2.83 -6.12
N GLU A 217 9.32 2.87 -5.50
CA GLU A 217 8.11 3.50 -6.03
C GLU A 217 8.29 5.03 -6.02
N ASP A 218 8.72 5.59 -4.88
CA ASP A 218 8.98 7.04 -4.74
C ASP A 218 10.09 7.50 -5.68
N ALA A 219 11.16 6.70 -5.84
CA ALA A 219 12.24 7.02 -6.76
C ALA A 219 11.76 7.08 -8.22
N LEU A 220 10.90 6.15 -8.62
CA LEU A 220 10.32 6.13 -9.95
C LEU A 220 9.33 7.29 -10.16
N ASN A 221 8.49 7.58 -9.16
CA ASN A 221 7.59 8.74 -9.19
C ASN A 221 8.38 10.04 -9.33
N ALA A 222 9.45 10.23 -8.56
CA ALA A 222 10.32 11.40 -8.68
C ALA A 222 10.99 11.52 -10.07
N ALA A 223 11.28 10.41 -10.73
CA ALA A 223 11.78 10.41 -12.10
C ALA A 223 10.69 10.81 -13.10
N CYS A 224 9.45 10.37 -12.90
CA CYS A 224 8.29 10.80 -13.70
C CYS A 224 8.07 12.31 -13.59
N GLU A 225 8.10 12.87 -12.37
CA GLU A 225 7.97 14.31 -12.14
C GLU A 225 9.07 15.13 -12.83
N LYS A 226 10.31 14.61 -12.86
CA LYS A 226 11.40 15.27 -13.60
C LYS A 226 11.20 15.22 -15.11
N PHE A 227 10.54 14.20 -15.63
CA PHE A 227 10.30 14.05 -17.07
C PHE A 227 9.24 15.03 -17.58
N ILE A 228 8.24 15.38 -16.78
CA ILE A 228 7.12 16.25 -17.18
C ILE A 228 7.59 17.62 -17.70
N PRO A 229 8.41 18.41 -16.97
CA PRO A 229 8.91 19.71 -17.46
C PRO A 229 9.78 19.60 -18.71
N VAL A 230 10.58 18.53 -18.82
CA VAL A 230 11.43 18.28 -19.99
C VAL A 230 10.57 18.05 -21.24
N SER A 231 9.48 17.28 -21.11
CA SER A 231 8.56 17.04 -22.21
C SER A 231 7.86 18.31 -22.69
N TYR A 232 7.43 19.20 -21.76
CA TYR A 232 6.84 20.49 -22.12
C TYR A 232 7.81 21.38 -22.90
N THR A 233 9.09 21.42 -22.51
CA THR A 233 10.10 22.24 -23.20
C THR A 233 10.35 21.73 -24.63
N HIS A 234 10.31 20.43 -24.86
CA HIS A 234 10.52 19.83 -26.19
C HIS A 234 9.26 19.81 -27.06
N LEU A 235 8.07 19.63 -26.47
CA LEU A 235 6.80 19.56 -27.20
C LEU A 235 6.25 20.93 -27.58
N THR A 236 6.64 22.02 -26.87
CA THR A 236 6.20 23.39 -27.13
C THR A 236 7.17 24.21 -28.01
N LEU A 237 8.35 23.67 -28.36
CA LEU A 237 9.19 24.32 -29.35
C LEU A 237 8.49 24.26 -30.72
N PRO A 238 8.33 25.41 -31.42
CA PRO A 238 7.79 25.39 -32.77
C PRO A 238 8.70 24.53 -33.64
N THR A 239 8.14 23.53 -34.29
CA THR A 239 8.84 22.82 -35.37
C THR A 239 9.15 23.86 -36.44
N ILE A 240 10.39 24.38 -36.43
CA ILE A 240 10.88 25.18 -37.54
C ILE A 240 10.91 24.23 -38.74
N ARG A 241 9.97 24.41 -39.65
CA ARG A 241 9.96 23.78 -40.98
C ARG A 241 10.97 24.50 -41.89
#